data_b7b75ef1a025417c66551b2b0977d598
#
_entry.id   b7b75ef1a025417c66551b2b0977d598
#
_cell.length_a   1.000
_cell.length_b   1.000
_cell.length_c   1.000
_cell.angle_alpha   90.00
_cell.angle_beta   90.00
_cell.angle_gamma   90.00
#
_symmetry.space_group_name_H-M   'P 1'
#
loop_
_entity.id
_entity.type
_entity.pdbx_description
1 polymer ?
#
loop_
_entity_poly.entity_id
_entity_poly.type
_entity_poly.pdbx_seq_one_letter_code
_entity_poly.pdbx_strand_id
1 'polypeptide(L)'
;LTPEPEIKVVTQIEKTVVPIVPHPKPVQMNDIKIYVVSPEENFEEFKEEFEAKNGGDSYIAISVKDYENLSLNFAELRRYIEQQKQIILYYEEAVAPVQEQNSN
;
A
#
# COMPACT_ATOMS: atom_id res chain seq x y z
N LEU A 1 54.13 34.16 -0.77
CA LEU A 1 52.94 33.48 -1.30
C LEU A 1 52.13 32.93 -0.16
N THR A 2 51.10 33.69 0.23
CA THR A 2 50.11 33.22 1.20
C THR A 2 49.22 32.26 0.53
N PRO A 3 49.13 30.97 0.97
CA PRO A 3 48.18 30.05 0.40
C PRO A 3 46.79 30.55 0.68
N GLU A 4 45.95 30.48 -0.32
CA GLU A 4 44.55 30.82 -0.15
C GLU A 4 43.94 29.94 0.97
N PRO A 5 43.17 30.54 1.89
CA PRO A 5 42.53 29.75 2.92
C PRO A 5 41.59 28.72 2.29
N GLU A 6 41.84 27.47 2.65
CA GLU A 6 40.92 26.41 2.27
C GLU A 6 39.57 26.69 2.87
N ILE A 7 38.63 27.04 2.02
CA ILE A 7 37.24 27.14 2.47
C ILE A 7 36.70 25.72 2.59
N LYS A 8 36.77 25.19 3.79
CA LYS A 8 36.05 23.93 4.06
C LYS A 8 34.60 24.26 4.16
N VAL A 9 33.90 23.97 3.11
CA VAL A 9 32.45 23.99 3.18
C VAL A 9 32.03 22.73 3.95
N VAL A 10 31.92 22.87 5.26
CA VAL A 10 31.35 21.81 6.08
C VAL A 10 29.83 21.91 5.90
N THR A 11 29.32 21.12 5.03
CA THR A 11 27.87 21.00 4.91
C THR A 11 27.39 20.21 6.13
N GLN A 12 27.06 20.90 7.20
CA GLN A 12 26.35 20.27 8.29
C GLN A 12 24.91 20.09 7.87
N ILE A 13 24.56 18.85 7.57
CA ILE A 13 23.16 18.53 7.38
C ILE A 13 22.55 18.36 8.76
N GLU A 14 22.00 19.43 9.28
CA GLU A 14 21.23 19.35 10.51
C GLU A 14 19.86 18.81 10.19
N LYS A 15 19.55 17.65 10.77
CA LYS A 15 18.22 17.09 10.65
C LYS A 15 17.23 17.95 11.42
N THR A 16 16.19 18.38 10.75
CA THR A 16 15.10 19.11 11.39
C THR A 16 14.31 18.15 12.28
N VAL A 17 14.10 18.59 13.52
CA VAL A 17 13.28 17.82 14.45
C VAL A 17 11.82 18.06 14.16
N VAL A 18 11.08 16.99 13.92
CA VAL A 18 9.66 17.05 13.67
C VAL A 18 8.92 16.08 14.58
N PRO A 19 7.65 16.36 14.92
CA PRO A 19 6.86 15.39 15.64
C PRO A 19 6.73 14.09 14.87
N ILE A 20 6.79 12.98 15.58
CA ILE A 20 6.56 11.67 14.97
C ILE A 20 5.06 11.46 14.81
N VAL A 21 4.66 11.33 13.57
CA VAL A 21 3.28 10.94 13.26
C VAL A 21 3.27 9.44 13.09
N PRO A 22 2.48 8.71 13.87
CA PRO A 22 2.47 7.26 13.74
C PRO A 22 1.95 6.83 12.39
N HIS A 23 2.47 5.72 11.90
CA HIS A 23 1.95 5.11 10.69
C HIS A 23 0.53 4.64 10.90
N PRO A 24 -0.30 4.65 9.86
CA PRO A 24 -1.64 4.09 9.98
C PRO A 24 -1.57 2.60 10.29
N LYS A 25 -2.64 2.09 10.89
CA LYS A 25 -2.75 0.64 11.12
C LYS A 25 -2.68 -0.10 9.79
N PRO A 26 -2.08 -1.29 9.77
CA PRO A 26 -2.06 -2.10 8.56
C PRO A 26 -3.47 -2.32 8.02
N VAL A 27 -3.57 -2.39 6.71
CA VAL A 27 -4.85 -2.66 6.06
C VAL A 27 -5.32 -4.06 6.42
N GLN A 28 -6.55 -4.15 6.92
CA GLN A 28 -7.19 -5.43 7.16
C GLN A 28 -8.16 -5.70 6.03
N MET A 29 -7.88 -6.75 5.28
CA MET A 29 -8.72 -7.14 4.17
C MET A 29 -9.59 -8.34 4.57
N ASN A 30 -10.82 -8.33 4.11
CA ASN A 30 -11.70 -9.47 4.28
C ASN A 30 -11.42 -10.49 3.18
N ASP A 31 -11.57 -11.76 3.53
CA ASP A 31 -11.46 -12.82 2.54
C ASP A 31 -12.64 -12.76 1.59
N ILE A 32 -12.36 -12.89 0.31
CA ILE A 32 -13.37 -12.95 -0.73
C ILE A 32 -13.16 -14.19 -1.57
N LYS A 33 -14.23 -14.72 -2.11
CA LYS A 33 -14.16 -15.81 -3.04
C LYS A 33 -14.74 -15.37 -4.39
N ILE A 34 -13.99 -15.62 -5.44
CA ILE A 34 -14.41 -15.31 -6.79
C ILE A 34 -14.86 -16.61 -7.45
N TYR A 35 -16.04 -16.55 -8.05
CA TYR A 35 -16.60 -17.68 -8.79
C TYR A 35 -16.53 -17.36 -10.28
N VAL A 36 -15.96 -18.28 -11.04
CA VAL A 36 -15.98 -18.17 -12.50
C VAL A 36 -17.14 -19.03 -13.00
N VAL A 37 -18.13 -18.38 -13.56
CA VAL A 37 -19.37 -19.03 -13.96
C VAL A 37 -19.46 -19.07 -15.48
N SER A 38 -19.57 -20.27 -16.03
CA SER A 38 -19.86 -20.49 -17.45
C SER A 38 -21.27 -21.09 -17.53
N PRO A 39 -22.26 -20.34 -18.06
CA PRO A 39 -23.66 -20.78 -17.96
C PRO A 39 -23.93 -22.17 -18.54
N GLU A 40 -23.16 -22.58 -19.54
CA GLU A 40 -23.35 -23.88 -20.16
C GLU A 40 -22.57 -25.01 -19.50
N GLU A 41 -21.51 -24.68 -18.71
CA GLU A 41 -20.60 -25.68 -18.17
C GLU A 41 -20.79 -25.94 -16.68
N ASN A 42 -20.92 -24.89 -15.87
CA ASN A 42 -20.89 -25.07 -14.42
C ASN A 42 -21.94 -24.28 -13.65
N PHE A 43 -22.98 -23.81 -14.33
CA PHE A 43 -23.96 -22.92 -13.66
C PHE A 43 -24.70 -23.63 -12.53
N GLU A 44 -25.10 -24.89 -12.71
CA GLU A 44 -25.82 -25.61 -11.67
C GLU A 44 -24.97 -25.91 -10.47
N GLU A 45 -23.72 -26.29 -10.67
CA GLU A 45 -22.77 -26.50 -9.56
C GLU A 45 -22.50 -25.21 -8.81
N PHE A 46 -22.31 -24.14 -9.54
CA PHE A 46 -22.15 -22.81 -8.96
C PHE A 46 -23.33 -22.44 -8.10
N LYS A 47 -24.52 -22.62 -8.60
CA LYS A 47 -25.75 -22.25 -7.90
C LYS A 47 -25.88 -22.97 -6.57
N GLU A 48 -25.65 -24.28 -6.56
CA GLU A 48 -25.72 -25.08 -5.34
C GLU A 48 -24.67 -24.64 -4.32
N GLU A 49 -23.42 -24.51 -4.73
CA GLU A 49 -22.33 -24.10 -3.87
C GLU A 49 -22.56 -22.70 -3.33
N PHE A 50 -22.98 -21.78 -4.19
CA PHE A 50 -23.20 -20.39 -3.84
C PHE A 50 -24.30 -20.23 -2.80
N GLU A 51 -25.44 -20.89 -3.03
CA GLU A 51 -26.56 -20.84 -2.08
C GLU A 51 -26.18 -21.45 -0.73
N ALA A 52 -25.44 -22.54 -0.73
CA ALA A 52 -25.01 -23.20 0.50
C ALA A 52 -24.06 -22.32 1.33
N LYS A 53 -23.17 -21.59 0.69
CA LYS A 53 -22.18 -20.75 1.38
C LYS A 53 -22.70 -19.36 1.76
N ASN A 54 -23.58 -18.79 0.96
CA ASN A 54 -23.98 -17.39 1.13
C ASN A 54 -25.40 -17.23 1.67
N GLY A 55 -26.14 -18.32 1.81
CA GLY A 55 -27.49 -18.28 2.36
C GLY A 55 -28.54 -17.62 1.44
N GLY A 56 -28.20 -17.42 0.17
CA GLY A 56 -29.08 -16.81 -0.81
C GLY A 56 -28.51 -16.95 -2.21
N ASP A 57 -29.27 -16.54 -3.20
CA ASP A 57 -28.93 -16.71 -4.61
C ASP A 57 -28.56 -15.41 -5.34
N SER A 58 -28.52 -14.30 -4.62
CA SER A 58 -28.23 -13.01 -5.21
C SER A 58 -26.72 -12.75 -5.29
N TYR A 59 -26.26 -12.28 -6.43
CA TYR A 59 -24.87 -11.98 -6.65
C TYR A 59 -24.73 -10.79 -7.61
N ILE A 60 -23.54 -10.18 -7.59
CA ILE A 60 -23.18 -9.14 -8.53
C ILE A 60 -22.26 -9.76 -9.57
N ALA A 61 -22.60 -9.62 -10.84
CA ALA A 61 -21.82 -10.21 -11.92
C ALA A 61 -20.97 -9.14 -12.61
N ILE A 62 -19.73 -9.50 -12.90
CA ILE A 62 -18.85 -8.71 -13.77
C ILE A 62 -18.30 -9.62 -14.87
N SER A 63 -17.94 -9.03 -15.99
CA SER A 63 -17.32 -9.81 -17.06
C SER A 63 -15.91 -10.23 -16.66
N VAL A 64 -15.37 -11.25 -17.33
CA VAL A 64 -13.98 -11.67 -17.14
C VAL A 64 -13.04 -10.52 -17.45
N LYS A 65 -13.34 -9.75 -18.49
CA LYS A 65 -12.53 -8.58 -18.84
C LYS A 65 -12.55 -7.52 -17.73
N ASP A 66 -13.71 -7.25 -17.18
CA ASP A 66 -13.81 -6.28 -16.09
C ASP A 66 -13.13 -6.78 -14.82
N TYR A 67 -13.18 -8.08 -14.57
CA TYR A 67 -12.41 -8.68 -13.48
C TYR A 67 -10.91 -8.49 -13.66
N GLU A 68 -10.42 -8.70 -14.88
CA GLU A 68 -9.01 -8.45 -15.21
C GLU A 68 -8.63 -6.98 -14.96
N ASN A 69 -9.49 -6.06 -15.42
CA ASN A 69 -9.28 -4.63 -15.18
C ASN A 69 -9.29 -4.28 -13.70
N LEU A 70 -10.21 -4.87 -12.94
CA LEU A 70 -10.25 -4.68 -11.49
C LEU A 70 -8.95 -5.14 -10.84
N SER A 71 -8.43 -6.29 -11.25
CA SER A 71 -7.16 -6.82 -10.76
C SER A 71 -5.99 -5.89 -11.10
N LEU A 72 -5.96 -5.34 -12.32
CA LEU A 72 -4.95 -4.37 -12.71
C LEU A 72 -5.05 -3.08 -11.91
N ASN A 73 -6.27 -2.64 -11.60
CA ASN A 73 -6.48 -1.46 -10.77
C ASN A 73 -5.93 -1.68 -9.35
N PHE A 74 -6.14 -2.84 -8.77
CA PHE A 74 -5.57 -3.17 -7.47
C PHE A 74 -4.04 -3.20 -7.52
N ALA A 75 -3.46 -3.73 -8.59
CA ALA A 75 -2.03 -3.73 -8.76
C ALA A 75 -1.48 -2.30 -8.85
N GLU A 76 -2.18 -1.39 -9.55
CA GLU A 76 -1.80 0.02 -9.63
C GLU A 76 -1.88 0.71 -8.27
N LEU A 77 -2.95 0.47 -7.51
CA LEU A 77 -3.08 1.01 -6.17
C LEU A 77 -1.95 0.51 -5.26
N ARG A 78 -1.62 -0.77 -5.35
CA ARG A 78 -0.54 -1.36 -4.58
C ARG A 78 0.80 -0.70 -4.93
N ARG A 79 1.07 -0.50 -6.22
CA ARG A 79 2.28 0.19 -6.68
C ARG A 79 2.36 1.60 -6.11
N TYR A 80 1.25 2.34 -6.17
CA TYR A 80 1.18 3.70 -5.65
C TYR A 80 1.45 3.73 -4.15
N ILE A 81 0.83 2.83 -3.40
CA ILE A 81 1.02 2.74 -1.95
C ILE A 81 2.48 2.42 -1.62
N GLU A 82 3.10 1.47 -2.33
CA GLU A 82 4.51 1.13 -2.12
C GLU A 82 5.43 2.33 -2.40
N GLN A 83 5.17 3.08 -3.47
CA GLN A 83 5.95 4.27 -3.76
C GLN A 83 5.77 5.35 -2.70
N GLN A 84 4.55 5.58 -2.22
CA GLN A 84 4.30 6.51 -1.13
C GLN A 84 5.03 6.08 0.15
N LYS A 85 5.02 4.80 0.44
CA LYS A 85 5.73 4.24 1.58
C LYS A 85 7.24 4.50 1.49
N GLN A 86 7.83 4.33 0.31
CA GLN A 86 9.25 4.60 0.10
C GLN A 86 9.57 6.08 0.30
N ILE A 87 8.71 6.97 -0.16
CA ILE A 87 8.86 8.41 0.06
C ILE A 87 8.82 8.75 1.55
N ILE A 88 7.87 8.17 2.27
CA ILE A 88 7.75 8.39 3.72
C ILE A 88 9.01 7.93 4.44
N LEU A 89 9.51 6.75 4.12
CA LEU A 89 10.74 6.22 4.72
C LEU A 89 11.94 7.12 4.42
N TYR A 90 12.03 7.63 3.20
CA TYR A 90 13.09 8.56 2.82
C TYR A 90 13.07 9.81 3.69
N TYR A 91 11.92 10.41 3.88
CA TYR A 91 11.81 11.62 4.69
C TYR A 91 11.96 11.34 6.19
N GLU A 92 11.55 10.18 6.67
CA GLU A 92 11.78 9.79 8.06
C GLU A 92 13.27 9.67 8.37
N GLU A 93 14.05 9.16 7.43
CA GLU A 93 15.50 9.08 7.59
C GLU A 93 16.16 10.46 7.53
N ALA A 94 15.53 11.41 6.86
CA ALA A 94 16.07 12.76 6.71
C ALA A 94 15.80 13.67 7.90
N VAL A 95 14.94 13.25 8.84
CA VAL A 95 14.60 14.06 10.01
C VAL A 95 14.99 13.34 11.29
N ALA A 96 15.20 14.11 12.37
CA ALA A 96 15.47 13.57 13.67
C ALA A 96 14.15 13.36 14.43
N PRO A 97 13.89 12.14 14.94
CA PRO A 97 12.70 11.91 15.75
C PRO A 97 12.76 12.70 17.05
N VAL A 98 11.60 13.12 17.53
CA VAL A 98 11.52 13.88 18.80
C VAL A 98 12.11 13.08 19.96
N GLN A 99 11.91 11.76 19.98
CA GLN A 99 12.45 10.90 21.05
C GLN A 99 13.97 10.90 21.13
N GLU A 100 14.68 11.09 20.04
CA GLU A 100 16.15 11.13 20.06
C GLU A 100 16.68 12.32 20.82
N GLN A 101 15.93 13.41 20.93
CA GLN A 101 16.33 14.60 21.64
C GLN A 101 16.20 14.47 23.16
N ASN A 102 15.39 13.54 23.64
CA ASN A 102 15.13 13.34 25.05
C ASN A 102 15.98 12.23 25.66
N SER A 103 16.80 11.57 24.85
CA SER A 103 17.74 10.56 25.36
C SER A 103 19.05 11.22 25.78
N ASN A 104 19.21 11.32 27.02
CA ASN A 104 20.49 11.73 27.61
C ASN A 104 21.32 10.52 27.98
#